data_70bc99caaeecbef7f53ddec6c5b6f592
#
_entry.id   70bc99caaeecbef7f53ddec6c5b6f592
#
_cell.length_a   1.000
_cell.length_b   1.000
_cell.length_c   1.000
_cell.angle_alpha   90.00
_cell.angle_beta   90.00
_cell.angle_gamma   90.00
#
_symmetry.space_group_name_H-M   'P 1'
#
loop_
_entity.id
_entity.type
_entity.pdbx_description
1 polymer ?
#
loop_
_entity_poly.entity_id
_entity_poly.type
_entity_poly.pdbx_seq_one_letter_code
_entity_poly.pdbx_strand_id
1 'polypeptide(L)'
;IVINHYKRPFDLHYKKEFFDRYSQLSIDRLITSRTTDELVDNLKGTEYYDPLKKLQDAQKVTLYDYDLALELYFFTTLWKARKKMLKKEDLELYERNCGSQIDLLNMQWILRAKKYYNMKPADIYLLIIPIHYKLSTAQIKEMVEAAGIEELQTLVSRTRYGRQYHFQKNPDMEQMYSECLHHLYLIDRRRNPYSIAAVNTYLFLKEEEIKKLTTTLECIRYGLTKGETLGYLGGVNQ
;
A
#
# COMPACT_ATOMS: atom_id res chain seq x y z
N ILE A 1 -5.11 3.76 13.00
CA ILE A 1 -5.07 3.62 14.47
C ILE A 1 -4.59 4.94 15.02
N VAL A 2 -5.52 5.73 15.56
CA VAL A 2 -5.19 7.02 16.20
C VAL A 2 -4.78 6.73 17.64
N ILE A 3 -3.53 6.41 17.85
CA ILE A 3 -2.96 6.44 19.19
C ILE A 3 -2.73 7.91 19.54
N ASN A 4 -3.63 8.47 20.32
CA ASN A 4 -3.51 9.63 21.22
C ASN A 4 -2.41 10.70 20.93
N HIS A 5 -2.25 11.15 19.69
CA HIS A 5 -1.42 12.32 19.40
C HIS A 5 -2.23 13.63 19.35
N TYR A 6 -3.55 13.58 19.45
CA TYR A 6 -4.40 14.75 19.42
C TYR A 6 -5.03 15.01 20.80
N LYS A 7 -4.66 16.10 21.43
CA LYS A 7 -5.18 16.60 22.72
C LYS A 7 -6.68 17.02 22.68
N ARG A 8 -7.42 16.63 21.64
CA ARG A 8 -8.87 16.83 21.56
C ARG A 8 -9.54 15.48 21.45
N PRO A 9 -10.58 15.20 22.23
CA PRO A 9 -11.39 14.02 21.99
C PRO A 9 -11.94 14.13 20.56
N PHE A 10 -11.56 13.17 19.73
CA PHE A 10 -12.18 13.01 18.42
C PHE A 10 -13.67 12.79 18.70
N ASP A 11 -14.54 13.47 17.97
CA ASP A 11 -15.96 13.15 18.02
C ASP A 11 -16.17 11.79 17.34
N LEU A 12 -16.04 10.74 18.14
CA LEU A 12 -16.07 9.35 17.71
C LEU A 12 -17.48 8.85 17.44
N HIS A 13 -18.53 9.62 17.80
CA HIS A 13 -19.91 9.19 17.63
C HIS A 13 -20.24 8.85 16.17
N TYR A 14 -19.87 9.72 15.24
CA TYR A 14 -20.14 9.48 13.82
C TYR A 14 -19.36 8.26 13.26
N LYS A 15 -18.10 8.13 13.65
CA LYS A 15 -17.25 7.00 13.21
C LYS A 15 -17.64 5.69 13.91
N LYS A 16 -18.06 5.75 15.17
CA LYS A 16 -18.49 4.59 15.93
C LYS A 16 -19.68 3.88 15.29
N GLU A 17 -20.76 4.60 14.95
CA GLU A 17 -21.93 4.01 14.29
C GLU A 17 -21.59 3.30 12.98
N PHE A 18 -20.66 3.87 12.20
CA PHE A 18 -20.18 3.25 10.98
C PHE A 18 -19.40 1.95 11.27
N PHE A 19 -18.47 1.97 12.22
CA PHE A 19 -17.69 0.79 12.57
C PHE A 19 -18.55 -0.30 13.21
N ASP A 20 -19.44 0.05 14.10
CA ASP A 20 -20.37 -0.91 14.76
C ASP A 20 -21.28 -1.60 13.72
N ARG A 21 -21.62 -0.92 12.63
CA ARG A 21 -22.45 -1.49 11.55
C ARG A 21 -21.70 -2.40 10.59
N TYR A 22 -20.43 -2.08 10.25
CA TYR A 22 -19.70 -2.70 9.16
C TYR A 22 -18.43 -3.43 9.59
N SER A 23 -18.02 -3.33 10.83
CA SER A 23 -16.82 -3.95 11.38
C SER A 23 -17.15 -4.81 12.59
N GLN A 24 -16.42 -5.90 12.75
CA GLN A 24 -16.45 -6.72 13.97
C GLN A 24 -15.54 -6.14 15.08
N LEU A 25 -14.91 -5.00 14.84
CA LEU A 25 -14.03 -4.36 15.79
C LEU A 25 -14.82 -3.51 16.79
N SER A 26 -14.60 -3.75 18.09
CA SER A 26 -15.12 -2.88 19.15
C SER A 26 -14.24 -1.66 19.30
N ILE A 27 -14.65 -0.54 18.71
CA ILE A 27 -13.91 0.72 18.79
C ILE A 27 -13.72 1.16 20.24
N ASP A 28 -14.73 1.02 21.10
CA ASP A 28 -14.64 1.39 22.53
C ASP A 28 -13.49 0.65 23.23
N ARG A 29 -13.32 -0.63 22.95
CA ARG A 29 -12.21 -1.41 23.52
C ARG A 29 -10.84 -1.00 22.97
N LEU A 30 -10.78 -0.68 21.68
CA LEU A 30 -9.51 -0.30 21.05
C LEU A 30 -9.01 1.07 21.53
N ILE A 31 -9.90 2.06 21.66
CA ILE A 31 -9.53 3.43 22.10
C ILE A 31 -9.15 3.51 23.58
N THR A 32 -9.56 2.54 24.40
CA THR A 32 -9.15 2.47 25.81
C THR A 32 -7.76 1.91 26.02
N SER A 33 -7.17 1.29 24.99
CA SER A 33 -5.82 0.72 25.06
C SER A 33 -4.77 1.81 25.27
N ARG A 34 -3.90 1.60 26.23
CA ARG A 34 -2.79 2.53 26.59
C ARG A 34 -1.46 2.10 25.99
N THR A 35 -1.33 0.82 25.69
CA THR A 35 -0.12 0.20 25.11
C THR A 35 -0.47 -0.59 23.86
N THR A 36 0.54 -0.89 23.05
CA THR A 36 0.39 -1.77 21.87
C THR A 36 -0.03 -3.18 22.29
N ASP A 37 0.46 -3.67 23.41
CA ASP A 37 0.09 -4.99 23.93
C ASP A 37 -1.39 -5.06 24.32
N GLU A 38 -1.88 -4.07 25.04
CA GLU A 38 -3.30 -3.96 25.35
C GLU A 38 -4.17 -3.85 24.07
N LEU A 39 -3.69 -3.12 23.06
CA LEU A 39 -4.37 -3.01 21.78
C LEU A 39 -4.49 -4.38 21.11
N VAL A 40 -3.40 -5.15 21.04
CA VAL A 40 -3.39 -6.49 20.46
C VAL A 40 -4.30 -7.43 21.25
N ASP A 41 -4.26 -7.41 22.58
CA ASP A 41 -5.12 -8.22 23.42
C ASP A 41 -6.61 -7.86 23.26
N ASN A 42 -6.93 -6.59 23.02
CA ASN A 42 -8.30 -6.14 22.73
C ASN A 42 -8.80 -6.56 21.35
N LEU A 43 -7.90 -6.98 20.44
CA LEU A 43 -8.25 -7.57 19.14
C LEU A 43 -8.54 -9.07 19.21
N LYS A 44 -8.45 -9.69 20.39
CA LYS A 44 -8.71 -11.13 20.59
C LYS A 44 -10.09 -11.53 20.05
N GLY A 45 -10.13 -12.57 19.24
CA GLY A 45 -11.36 -13.02 18.56
C GLY A 45 -11.62 -12.35 17.21
N THR A 46 -10.77 -11.44 16.76
CA THR A 46 -10.79 -10.86 15.40
C THR A 46 -9.70 -11.47 14.52
N GLU A 47 -9.82 -11.30 13.21
CA GLU A 47 -8.84 -11.75 12.22
C GLU A 47 -7.47 -11.06 12.34
N TYR A 48 -7.39 -9.93 13.02
CA TYR A 48 -6.17 -9.13 13.21
C TYR A 48 -5.33 -9.59 14.40
N TYR A 49 -5.89 -10.42 15.30
CA TYR A 49 -5.20 -10.84 16.51
C TYR A 49 -3.95 -11.68 16.21
N ASP A 50 -4.11 -12.75 15.44
CA ASP A 50 -3.02 -13.70 15.19
C ASP A 50 -1.81 -13.10 14.45
N PRO A 51 -1.98 -12.25 13.40
CA PRO A 51 -0.86 -11.55 12.78
C PRO A 51 -0.08 -10.67 13.75
N LEU A 52 -0.75 -9.95 14.64
CA LEU A 52 -0.13 -9.00 15.56
C LEU A 52 0.42 -9.67 16.83
N LYS A 53 -0.21 -10.74 17.30
CA LYS A 53 0.25 -11.48 18.48
C LYS A 53 1.67 -12.02 18.33
N LYS A 54 2.03 -12.46 17.14
CA LYS A 54 3.38 -12.94 16.83
C LYS A 54 4.48 -11.89 17.07
N LEU A 55 4.13 -10.62 16.97
CA LEU A 55 5.07 -9.51 17.20
C LEU A 55 5.28 -9.23 18.70
N GLN A 56 4.28 -9.49 19.55
CA GLN A 56 4.42 -9.26 21.00
C GLN A 56 5.53 -10.10 21.62
N ASP A 57 5.79 -11.29 21.06
CA ASP A 57 6.81 -12.21 21.55
C ASP A 57 8.23 -11.87 21.02
N ALA A 58 8.32 -10.90 20.09
CA ALA A 58 9.58 -10.48 19.49
C ALA A 58 10.23 -9.32 20.28
N GLN A 59 11.57 -9.33 20.35
CA GLN A 59 12.30 -8.24 21.00
C GLN A 59 12.38 -7.00 20.09
N LYS A 60 12.20 -5.81 20.68
CA LYS A 60 12.36 -4.50 20.00
C LYS A 60 11.41 -4.25 18.83
N VAL A 61 10.15 -4.59 18.99
CA VAL A 61 9.11 -4.29 17.99
C VAL A 61 8.75 -2.81 18.02
N THR A 62 8.66 -2.23 16.85
CA THR A 62 8.25 -0.82 16.63
C THR A 62 6.82 -0.75 16.12
N LEU A 63 6.22 0.43 16.13
CA LEU A 63 4.90 0.65 15.56
C LEU A 63 4.88 0.33 14.05
N TYR A 64 6.00 0.57 13.37
CA TYR A 64 6.18 0.22 11.96
C TYR A 64 6.02 -1.29 11.68
N ASP A 65 6.51 -2.15 12.59
CA ASP A 65 6.38 -3.61 12.42
C ASP A 65 4.92 -4.06 12.50
N TYR A 66 4.10 -3.41 13.35
CA TYR A 66 2.66 -3.65 13.41
C TYR A 66 1.94 -3.20 12.13
N ASP A 67 2.27 -2.03 11.61
CA ASP A 67 1.70 -1.53 10.35
C ASP A 67 2.07 -2.47 9.19
N LEU A 68 3.33 -2.87 9.09
CA LEU A 68 3.80 -3.82 8.08
C LEU A 68 3.09 -5.17 8.18
N ALA A 69 2.93 -5.71 9.39
CA ALA A 69 2.23 -6.98 9.58
C ALA A 69 0.77 -6.92 9.12
N LEU A 70 0.07 -5.81 9.39
CA LEU A 70 -1.30 -5.60 8.92
C LEU A 70 -1.36 -5.46 7.39
N GLU A 71 -0.42 -4.77 6.79
CA GLU A 71 -0.35 -4.58 5.35
C GLU A 71 -0.07 -5.90 4.62
N LEU A 72 0.90 -6.68 5.10
CA LEU A 72 1.17 -8.03 4.59
C LEU A 72 -0.02 -8.97 4.78
N TYR A 73 -0.70 -8.90 5.92
CA TYR A 73 -1.91 -9.66 6.20
C TYR A 73 -3.03 -9.30 5.21
N PHE A 74 -3.27 -8.02 4.98
CA PHE A 74 -4.28 -7.53 4.04
C PHE A 74 -4.06 -8.11 2.63
N PHE A 75 -2.89 -7.92 2.04
CA PHE A 75 -2.62 -8.40 0.68
C PHE A 75 -2.65 -9.93 0.59
N THR A 76 -2.07 -10.63 1.56
CA THR A 76 -2.04 -12.10 1.52
C THR A 76 -3.42 -12.72 1.71
N THR A 77 -4.27 -12.13 2.54
CA THR A 77 -5.64 -12.60 2.78
C THR A 77 -6.51 -12.37 1.56
N LEU A 78 -6.49 -11.19 0.97
CA LEU A 78 -7.22 -10.89 -0.26
C LEU A 78 -6.78 -11.79 -1.42
N TRP A 79 -5.47 -11.99 -1.57
CA TRP A 79 -4.95 -12.85 -2.61
C TRP A 79 -5.36 -14.32 -2.45
N LYS A 80 -5.38 -14.82 -1.22
CA LYS A 80 -5.87 -16.18 -0.92
C LYS A 80 -7.38 -16.31 -1.19
N ALA A 81 -8.16 -15.33 -0.79
CA ALA A 81 -9.62 -15.36 -0.91
C ALA A 81 -10.13 -15.27 -2.37
N ARG A 82 -9.34 -14.66 -3.29
CA ARG A 82 -9.77 -14.34 -4.64
C ARG A 82 -10.41 -15.47 -5.43
N LYS A 83 -9.80 -16.67 -5.40
CA LYS A 83 -10.30 -17.85 -6.13
C LYS A 83 -11.58 -18.42 -5.57
N LYS A 84 -11.85 -18.17 -4.27
CA LYS A 84 -13.08 -18.59 -3.61
C LYS A 84 -14.22 -17.62 -3.90
N MET A 85 -13.93 -16.33 -3.96
CA MET A 85 -14.92 -15.26 -4.04
C MET A 85 -15.22 -14.84 -5.48
N LEU A 86 -14.24 -14.89 -6.38
CA LEU A 86 -14.36 -14.42 -7.76
C LEU A 86 -14.24 -15.57 -8.75
N LYS A 87 -14.89 -15.43 -9.89
CA LYS A 87 -14.90 -16.46 -10.95
C LYS A 87 -14.71 -15.83 -12.32
N LYS A 88 -14.19 -16.64 -13.26
CA LYS A 88 -14.03 -16.27 -14.68
C LYS A 88 -13.35 -14.90 -14.84
N GLU A 89 -13.99 -14.02 -15.59
CA GLU A 89 -13.50 -12.72 -15.99
C GLU A 89 -13.20 -11.79 -14.79
N ASP A 90 -14.04 -11.79 -13.77
CA ASP A 90 -13.81 -11.00 -12.55
C ASP A 90 -12.55 -11.46 -11.80
N LEU A 91 -12.26 -12.75 -11.79
CA LEU A 91 -11.02 -13.26 -11.19
C LEU A 91 -9.79 -12.80 -11.98
N GLU A 92 -9.84 -12.88 -13.31
CA GLU A 92 -8.74 -12.42 -14.17
C GLU A 92 -8.49 -10.92 -14.03
N LEU A 93 -9.56 -10.12 -13.99
CA LEU A 93 -9.51 -8.67 -13.76
C LEU A 93 -8.88 -8.35 -12.40
N TYR A 94 -9.34 -9.01 -11.36
CA TYR A 94 -8.81 -8.82 -10.01
C TYR A 94 -7.33 -9.23 -9.91
N GLU A 95 -6.97 -10.42 -10.42
CA GLU A 95 -5.58 -10.90 -10.43
C GLU A 95 -4.66 -9.93 -11.18
N ARG A 96 -5.13 -9.36 -12.28
CA ARG A 96 -4.37 -8.36 -13.04
C ARG A 96 -4.18 -7.07 -12.25
N ASN A 97 -5.24 -6.54 -11.67
CA ASN A 97 -5.20 -5.27 -10.94
C ASN A 97 -4.41 -5.40 -9.63
N CYS A 98 -4.81 -6.31 -8.76
CA CYS A 98 -4.18 -6.54 -7.47
C CYS A 98 -2.73 -7.06 -7.62
N GLY A 99 -2.51 -8.01 -8.53
CA GLY A 99 -1.17 -8.54 -8.79
C GLY A 99 -0.20 -7.48 -9.33
N SER A 100 -0.66 -6.61 -10.25
CA SER A 100 0.17 -5.51 -10.75
C SER A 100 0.45 -4.48 -9.65
N GLN A 101 -0.52 -4.18 -8.81
CA GLN A 101 -0.34 -3.29 -7.66
C GLN A 101 0.71 -3.84 -6.71
N ILE A 102 0.65 -5.12 -6.37
CA ILE A 102 1.62 -5.78 -5.47
C ILE A 102 3.03 -5.77 -6.08
N ASP A 103 3.18 -6.11 -7.35
CA ASP A 103 4.48 -6.07 -8.02
C ASP A 103 5.08 -4.65 -7.98
N LEU A 104 4.28 -3.62 -8.26
CA LEU A 104 4.71 -2.23 -8.23
C LEU A 104 5.06 -1.76 -6.82
N LEU A 105 4.26 -2.15 -5.80
CA LEU A 105 4.56 -1.87 -4.39
C LEU A 105 5.87 -2.51 -3.95
N ASN A 106 6.10 -3.76 -4.28
CA ASN A 106 7.35 -4.44 -3.95
C ASN A 106 8.56 -3.72 -4.55
N MET A 107 8.50 -3.28 -5.81
CA MET A 107 9.58 -2.48 -6.42
C MET A 107 9.78 -1.14 -5.71
N GLN A 108 8.69 -0.47 -5.37
CA GLN A 108 8.73 0.81 -4.66
C GLN A 108 9.33 0.68 -3.26
N TRP A 109 8.95 -0.36 -2.52
CA TRP A 109 9.49 -0.62 -1.18
C TRP A 109 10.97 -0.98 -1.21
N ILE A 110 11.40 -1.81 -2.16
CA ILE A 110 12.82 -2.12 -2.35
C ILE A 110 13.62 -0.83 -2.63
N LEU A 111 13.13 0.03 -3.53
CA LEU A 111 13.81 1.29 -3.84
C LEU A 111 13.88 2.20 -2.61
N ARG A 112 12.78 2.38 -1.89
CA ARG A 112 12.72 3.21 -0.68
C ARG A 112 13.64 2.68 0.41
N ALA A 113 13.61 1.36 0.67
CA ALA A 113 14.44 0.72 1.66
C ALA A 113 15.95 0.94 1.40
N LYS A 114 16.36 0.84 0.13
CA LYS A 114 17.75 1.09 -0.26
C LYS A 114 18.10 2.58 -0.27
N LYS A 115 17.26 3.43 -0.88
CA LYS A 115 17.57 4.84 -1.13
C LYS A 115 17.53 5.71 0.12
N TYR A 116 16.53 5.48 0.98
CA TYR A 116 16.27 6.37 2.11
C TYR A 116 16.65 5.77 3.46
N TYR A 117 16.62 4.44 3.58
CA TYR A 117 16.86 3.76 4.86
C TYR A 117 18.15 2.95 4.88
N ASN A 118 18.84 2.81 3.74
CA ASN A 118 20.06 2.01 3.62
C ASN A 118 19.95 0.62 4.27
N MET A 119 18.79 -0.02 4.09
CA MET A 119 18.48 -1.30 4.71
C MET A 119 19.31 -2.44 4.08
N LYS A 120 19.65 -3.42 4.90
CA LYS A 120 20.32 -4.64 4.44
C LYS A 120 19.36 -5.54 3.65
N PRO A 121 19.83 -6.35 2.70
CA PRO A 121 18.98 -7.27 1.93
C PRO A 121 18.09 -8.16 2.81
N ALA A 122 18.60 -8.68 3.92
CA ALA A 122 17.84 -9.50 4.86
C ALA A 122 16.60 -8.78 5.41
N ASP A 123 16.74 -7.50 5.75
CA ASP A 123 15.65 -6.70 6.29
C ASP A 123 14.65 -6.33 5.18
N ILE A 124 15.15 -6.09 3.95
CA ILE A 124 14.29 -5.80 2.79
C ILE A 124 13.40 -7.00 2.44
N TYR A 125 13.91 -8.23 2.56
CA TYR A 125 13.08 -9.42 2.33
C TYR A 125 11.89 -9.53 3.28
N LEU A 126 11.97 -8.96 4.49
CA LEU A 126 10.85 -8.93 5.45
C LEU A 126 9.74 -7.96 5.04
N LEU A 127 10.05 -6.94 4.23
CA LEU A 127 9.09 -5.95 3.76
C LEU A 127 8.27 -6.46 2.57
N ILE A 128 8.79 -7.41 1.81
CA ILE A 128 8.20 -7.80 0.52
C ILE A 128 6.92 -8.60 0.71
N ILE A 129 5.87 -8.17 0.03
CA ILE A 129 4.63 -8.94 -0.07
C ILE A 129 4.96 -10.24 -0.83
N PRO A 130 4.73 -11.43 -0.22
CA PRO A 130 5.15 -12.71 -0.80
C PRO A 130 4.19 -13.20 -1.91
N ILE A 131 3.88 -12.32 -2.84
CA ILE A 131 3.00 -12.55 -3.98
C ILE A 131 3.71 -12.01 -5.22
N HIS A 132 3.77 -12.81 -6.27
CA HIS A 132 4.42 -12.49 -7.52
C HIS A 132 3.43 -12.65 -8.67
N TYR A 133 3.22 -11.61 -9.46
CA TYR A 133 2.29 -11.65 -10.59
C TYR A 133 3.03 -11.64 -11.95
N LYS A 134 3.72 -10.56 -12.27
CA LYS A 134 4.54 -10.42 -13.48
C LYS A 134 6.03 -10.25 -13.19
N LEU A 135 6.37 -10.04 -11.93
CA LEU A 135 7.74 -10.13 -11.44
C LEU A 135 8.02 -11.55 -11.00
N SER A 136 9.13 -12.12 -11.45
CA SER A 136 9.60 -13.40 -10.96
C SER A 136 10.34 -13.24 -9.63
N THR A 137 10.38 -14.32 -8.84
CA THR A 137 11.19 -14.36 -7.60
C THR A 137 12.66 -14.02 -7.87
N ALA A 138 13.20 -14.43 -9.02
CA ALA A 138 14.58 -14.11 -9.42
C ALA A 138 14.76 -12.60 -9.61
N GLN A 139 13.84 -11.92 -10.30
CA GLN A 139 13.90 -10.46 -10.48
C GLN A 139 13.82 -9.71 -9.16
N ILE A 140 12.94 -10.13 -8.25
CA ILE A 140 12.85 -9.52 -6.92
C ILE A 140 14.16 -9.73 -6.17
N LYS A 141 14.72 -10.94 -6.20
CA LYS A 141 16.01 -11.24 -5.57
C LYS A 141 17.13 -10.35 -6.12
N GLU A 142 17.26 -10.24 -7.44
CA GLU A 142 18.25 -9.35 -8.08
C GLU A 142 18.09 -7.91 -7.62
N MET A 143 16.86 -7.40 -7.55
CA MET A 143 16.59 -6.04 -7.09
C MET A 143 16.94 -5.84 -5.61
N VAL A 144 16.63 -6.81 -4.75
CA VAL A 144 16.98 -6.75 -3.30
C VAL A 144 18.49 -6.82 -3.11
N GLU A 145 19.20 -7.64 -3.88
CA GLU A 145 20.65 -7.85 -3.79
C GLU A 145 21.46 -6.81 -4.57
N ALA A 146 20.85 -5.95 -5.39
CA ALA A 146 21.53 -4.91 -6.14
C ALA A 146 22.50 -4.11 -5.26
N ALA A 147 23.72 -3.87 -5.73
CA ALA A 147 24.78 -3.20 -4.98
C ALA A 147 24.49 -1.70 -4.73
N GLY A 148 23.69 -1.06 -5.59
CA GLY A 148 23.37 0.36 -5.50
C GLY A 148 22.08 0.74 -6.22
N ILE A 149 21.74 2.03 -6.13
CA ILE A 149 20.50 2.57 -6.71
C ILE A 149 20.53 2.53 -8.24
N GLU A 150 21.68 2.78 -8.87
CA GLU A 150 21.81 2.77 -10.33
C GLU A 150 21.57 1.37 -10.92
N GLU A 151 22.14 0.35 -10.27
CA GLU A 151 21.90 -1.04 -10.65
C GLU A 151 20.42 -1.41 -10.47
N LEU A 152 19.83 -1.03 -9.33
CA LEU A 152 18.40 -1.24 -9.06
C LEU A 152 17.53 -0.57 -10.13
N GLN A 153 17.79 0.68 -10.49
CA GLN A 153 17.05 1.38 -11.54
C GLN A 153 17.19 0.68 -12.90
N THR A 154 18.37 0.15 -13.19
CA THR A 154 18.59 -0.66 -14.40
C THR A 154 17.74 -1.94 -14.38
N LEU A 155 17.69 -2.65 -13.25
CA LEU A 155 16.86 -3.85 -13.10
C LEU A 155 15.39 -3.53 -13.22
N VAL A 156 14.90 -2.45 -12.59
CA VAL A 156 13.52 -1.97 -12.72
C VAL A 156 13.18 -1.66 -14.18
N SER A 157 14.06 -0.97 -14.91
CA SER A 157 13.84 -0.62 -16.33
C SER A 157 13.67 -1.86 -17.23
N ARG A 158 14.27 -2.99 -16.87
CA ARG A 158 14.15 -4.27 -17.59
C ARG A 158 12.87 -5.04 -17.29
N THR A 159 12.13 -4.66 -16.25
CA THR A 159 10.83 -5.27 -15.93
C THR A 159 9.79 -4.95 -17.00
N ARG A 160 8.68 -5.69 -17.01
CA ARG A 160 7.55 -5.37 -17.87
C ARG A 160 7.02 -3.95 -17.60
N TYR A 161 6.90 -3.59 -16.34
CA TYR A 161 6.41 -2.27 -15.91
C TYR A 161 7.36 -1.14 -16.31
N GLY A 162 8.66 -1.32 -16.04
CA GLY A 162 9.68 -0.33 -16.39
C GLY A 162 9.79 -0.07 -17.88
N ARG A 163 9.63 -1.10 -18.72
CA ARG A 163 9.59 -0.95 -20.19
C ARG A 163 8.32 -0.22 -20.63
N GLN A 164 7.16 -0.56 -20.08
CA GLN A 164 5.87 0.07 -20.42
C GLN A 164 5.85 1.56 -20.06
N TYR A 165 6.43 1.92 -18.92
CA TYR A 165 6.52 3.29 -18.41
C TYR A 165 7.70 4.07 -19.00
N HIS A 166 8.62 3.41 -19.69
CA HIS A 166 9.90 3.99 -20.14
C HIS A 166 10.77 4.51 -18.98
N PHE A 167 10.85 3.75 -17.90
CA PHE A 167 11.53 4.08 -16.64
C PHE A 167 12.98 4.54 -16.83
N GLN A 168 13.70 4.03 -17.84
CA GLN A 168 15.07 4.44 -18.13
C GLN A 168 15.17 5.93 -18.49
N LYS A 169 14.12 6.52 -19.09
CA LYS A 169 14.10 7.94 -19.46
C LYS A 169 13.69 8.84 -18.29
N ASN A 170 12.84 8.33 -17.42
CA ASN A 170 12.36 9.02 -16.23
C ASN A 170 12.33 8.04 -15.04
N PRO A 171 13.42 7.93 -14.26
CA PRO A 171 13.53 6.96 -13.18
C PRO A 171 12.78 7.42 -11.89
N ASP A 172 11.50 7.74 -12.03
CA ASP A 172 10.59 8.07 -10.94
C ASP A 172 9.67 6.88 -10.64
N MET A 173 9.88 6.25 -9.49
CA MET A 173 9.15 5.07 -9.06
C MET A 173 7.73 5.37 -8.62
N GLU A 174 7.52 6.53 -8.01
CA GLU A 174 6.20 6.97 -7.54
C GLU A 174 5.30 7.28 -8.74
N GLN A 175 5.84 8.00 -9.71
CA GLN A 175 5.14 8.31 -10.94
C GLN A 175 4.86 7.04 -11.74
N MET A 176 5.84 6.12 -11.87
CA MET A 176 5.63 4.83 -12.53
C MET A 176 4.50 4.03 -11.88
N TYR A 177 4.46 3.97 -10.54
CA TYR A 177 3.41 3.28 -9.80
C TYR A 177 2.03 3.86 -10.16
N SER A 178 1.89 5.17 -10.01
CA SER A 178 0.61 5.87 -10.26
C SER A 178 0.16 5.72 -11.72
N GLU A 179 1.04 5.98 -12.70
CA GLU A 179 0.69 5.92 -14.11
C GLU A 179 0.38 4.50 -14.59
N CYS A 180 1.14 3.51 -14.16
CA CYS A 180 0.89 2.12 -14.52
C CYS A 180 -0.48 1.64 -14.02
N LEU A 181 -0.83 1.95 -12.77
CA LEU A 181 -2.11 1.57 -12.19
C LEU A 181 -3.26 2.37 -12.82
N HIS A 182 -3.11 3.68 -12.95
CA HIS A 182 -4.13 4.52 -13.58
C HIS A 182 -4.47 4.02 -14.99
N HIS A 183 -3.46 3.76 -15.81
CA HIS A 183 -3.65 3.21 -17.15
C HIS A 183 -4.35 1.85 -17.13
N LEU A 184 -3.93 0.95 -16.24
CA LEU A 184 -4.50 -0.38 -16.09
C LEU A 184 -5.99 -0.33 -15.71
N TYR A 185 -6.35 0.41 -14.68
CA TYR A 185 -7.72 0.53 -14.20
C TYR A 185 -8.65 1.16 -15.24
N LEU A 186 -8.20 2.21 -15.94
CA LEU A 186 -9.00 2.86 -17.00
C LEU A 186 -9.23 1.94 -18.20
N ILE A 187 -8.21 1.17 -18.62
CA ILE A 187 -8.39 0.22 -19.73
C ILE A 187 -9.37 -0.88 -19.32
N ASP A 188 -9.22 -1.43 -18.13
CA ASP A 188 -10.07 -2.52 -17.66
C ASP A 188 -11.53 -2.08 -17.56
N ARG A 189 -11.79 -0.89 -17.03
CA ARG A 189 -13.14 -0.29 -17.02
C ARG A 189 -13.74 -0.11 -18.41
N ARG A 190 -12.92 0.36 -19.37
CA ARG A 190 -13.40 0.57 -20.76
C ARG A 190 -13.74 -0.74 -21.47
N ARG A 191 -12.94 -1.79 -21.24
CA ARG A 191 -13.12 -3.10 -21.86
C ARG A 191 -14.23 -3.92 -21.21
N ASN A 192 -14.41 -3.76 -19.89
CA ASN A 192 -15.34 -4.58 -19.10
C ASN A 192 -16.21 -3.67 -18.21
N PRO A 193 -17.09 -2.84 -18.80
CA PRO A 193 -17.84 -1.82 -18.05
C PRO A 193 -18.88 -2.40 -17.09
N TYR A 194 -19.32 -3.63 -17.29
CA TYR A 194 -20.33 -4.32 -16.48
C TYR A 194 -19.74 -5.37 -15.53
N SER A 195 -18.44 -5.26 -15.23
CA SER A 195 -17.70 -6.17 -14.36
C SER A 195 -17.23 -5.45 -13.09
N ILE A 196 -16.52 -6.18 -12.22
CA ILE A 196 -15.83 -5.65 -11.05
C ILE A 196 -14.83 -4.51 -11.40
N ALA A 197 -14.38 -4.44 -12.66
CA ALA A 197 -13.47 -3.39 -13.12
C ALA A 197 -14.03 -1.97 -12.93
N ALA A 198 -15.35 -1.78 -13.09
CA ALA A 198 -15.98 -0.48 -12.89
C ALA A 198 -15.88 -0.04 -11.41
N VAL A 199 -16.14 -0.95 -10.48
CA VAL A 199 -16.07 -0.69 -9.04
C VAL A 199 -14.63 -0.46 -8.61
N ASN A 200 -13.70 -1.34 -9.01
CA ASN A 200 -12.29 -1.21 -8.69
C ASN A 200 -11.70 0.10 -9.20
N THR A 201 -12.04 0.50 -10.42
CA THR A 201 -11.60 1.78 -10.99
C THR A 201 -12.15 2.96 -10.19
N TYR A 202 -13.42 2.91 -9.79
CA TYR A 202 -14.02 3.97 -8.97
C TYR A 202 -13.30 4.10 -7.63
N LEU A 203 -13.06 2.98 -6.94
CA LEU A 203 -12.36 2.99 -5.65
C LEU A 203 -10.94 3.52 -5.79
N PHE A 204 -10.20 3.07 -6.80
CA PHE A 204 -8.86 3.56 -7.09
C PHE A 204 -8.82 5.08 -7.34
N LEU A 205 -9.71 5.59 -8.20
CA LEU A 205 -9.77 7.02 -8.49
C LEU A 205 -10.18 7.85 -7.27
N LYS A 206 -11.06 7.32 -6.40
CA LYS A 206 -11.42 7.97 -5.14
C LYS A 206 -10.28 7.98 -4.13
N GLU A 207 -9.51 6.92 -4.06
CA GLU A 207 -8.30 6.88 -3.22
C GLU A 207 -7.27 7.91 -3.69
N GLU A 208 -7.03 8.01 -5.00
CA GLU A 208 -6.13 9.02 -5.58
C GLU A 208 -6.63 10.45 -5.33
N GLU A 209 -7.94 10.69 -5.44
CA GLU A 209 -8.55 11.97 -5.12
C GLU A 209 -8.32 12.36 -3.67
N ILE A 210 -8.55 11.43 -2.73
CA ILE A 210 -8.35 11.64 -1.29
C ILE A 210 -6.86 11.92 -1.00
N LYS A 211 -5.93 11.16 -1.57
CA LYS A 211 -4.49 11.38 -1.43
C LYS A 211 -4.11 12.80 -1.89
N LYS A 212 -4.58 13.23 -3.06
CA LYS A 212 -4.30 14.58 -3.59
C LYS A 212 -4.87 15.67 -2.69
N LEU A 213 -6.09 15.51 -2.18
CA LEU A 213 -6.69 16.45 -1.24
C LEU A 213 -5.89 16.53 0.07
N THR A 214 -5.52 15.38 0.64
CA THR A 214 -4.71 15.33 1.87
C THR A 214 -3.36 16.00 1.66
N THR A 215 -2.65 15.67 0.58
CA THR A 215 -1.37 16.30 0.24
C THR A 215 -1.52 17.82 0.08
N THR A 216 -2.58 18.29 -0.60
CA THR A 216 -2.84 19.72 -0.77
C THR A 216 -3.05 20.42 0.57
N LEU A 217 -3.86 19.81 1.47
CA LEU A 217 -4.12 20.36 2.80
C LEU A 217 -2.83 20.42 3.64
N GLU A 218 -1.99 19.40 3.55
CA GLU A 218 -0.69 19.40 4.23
C GLU A 218 0.25 20.47 3.67
N CYS A 219 0.33 20.62 2.35
CA CYS A 219 1.12 21.69 1.72
C CYS A 219 0.66 23.08 2.19
N ILE A 220 -0.65 23.34 2.25
CA ILE A 220 -1.21 24.59 2.77
C ILE A 220 -0.83 24.76 4.26
N ARG A 221 -0.94 23.71 5.06
CA ARG A 221 -0.58 23.73 6.49
C ARG A 221 0.89 24.09 6.71
N TYR A 222 1.77 23.63 5.83
CA TYR A 222 3.21 23.94 5.87
C TYR A 222 3.58 25.25 5.17
N GLY A 223 2.62 25.99 4.62
CA GLY A 223 2.83 27.27 3.97
C GLY A 223 3.57 27.18 2.62
N LEU A 224 3.45 26.05 1.94
CA LEU A 224 4.10 25.84 0.64
C LEU A 224 3.43 26.70 -0.44
N THR A 225 4.22 27.13 -1.39
CA THR A 225 3.74 27.87 -2.56
C THR A 225 2.93 26.99 -3.51
N LYS A 226 2.16 27.62 -4.40
CA LYS A 226 1.39 26.89 -5.43
C LYS A 226 2.29 26.00 -6.28
N GLY A 227 3.49 26.50 -6.65
CA GLY A 227 4.43 25.71 -7.48
C GLY A 227 4.94 24.48 -6.78
N GLU A 228 5.35 24.61 -5.51
CA GLU A 228 5.78 23.47 -4.68
C GLU A 228 4.65 22.46 -4.48
N THR A 229 3.44 22.95 -4.19
CA THR A 229 2.25 22.08 -4.04
C THR A 229 1.97 21.28 -5.32
N LEU A 230 2.03 21.93 -6.48
CA LEU A 230 1.85 21.23 -7.78
C LEU A 230 2.94 20.18 -8.01
N GLY A 231 4.18 20.43 -7.60
CA GLY A 231 5.25 19.43 -7.64
C GLY A 231 4.91 18.18 -6.84
N TYR A 232 4.40 18.33 -5.62
CA TYR A 232 3.97 17.19 -4.78
C TYR A 232 2.74 16.43 -5.34
N LEU A 233 1.90 17.10 -6.12
CA LEU A 233 0.72 16.48 -6.74
C LEU A 233 1.02 15.78 -8.08
N GLY A 234 2.29 15.71 -8.48
CA GLY A 234 2.69 15.15 -9.78
C GLY A 234 2.39 16.08 -10.96
N GLY A 235 2.18 17.37 -10.70
CA GLY A 235 2.06 18.39 -11.75
C GLY A 235 3.42 18.65 -12.38
N VAL A 236 3.52 18.47 -13.69
CA VAL A 236 4.69 18.90 -14.46
C VAL A 236 4.80 20.41 -14.31
N ASN A 237 5.97 20.88 -13.89
CA ASN A 237 6.31 22.31 -13.98
C ASN A 237 6.15 22.73 -15.47
N GLN A 238 5.08 23.46 -15.76
CA GLN A 238 4.93 24.19 -17.01
C GLN A 238 5.78 25.46 -16.94
#